data_db6fea43c710f01beb9c441e83018bc3
#
_entry.id   db6fea43c710f01beb9c441e83018bc3
#
_cell.length_a   1.000
_cell.length_b   1.000
_cell.length_c   1.000
_cell.angle_alpha   90.00
_cell.angle_beta   90.00
_cell.angle_gamma   90.00
#
_symmetry.space_group_name_H-M   'P 1'
#
loop_
_entity.id
_entity.type
_entity.pdbx_description
1 polymer ?
#
loop_
_entity_poly.entity_id
_entity_poly.type
_entity_poly.pdbx_seq_one_letter_code
_entity_poly.pdbx_strand_id
1 'polypeptide(L)'
;MKLLVAFKVCPDLDLLQEDDFVVREEMGVDTHFLPNILNCYDESSLELALRFRDQAREAGKETELSAMTLGEDHTQLYLKTLQALGYDHPVRVCAQEELLRDRPELVARTIAAYARQTGQQVLLLGREAPLGNHGVTAQMAAALLGYPLISSVTDVKPG
;
A
#
# COMPACT_ATOMS: atom_id res chain seq x y z
N MET A 1 13.22 8.46 -12.88
CA MET A 1 12.08 8.88 -12.03
C MET A 1 11.99 7.93 -10.83
N LYS A 2 11.55 8.42 -9.65
CA LYS A 2 11.34 7.58 -8.46
C LYS A 2 9.84 7.46 -8.17
N LEU A 3 9.35 6.22 -8.13
CA LEU A 3 7.94 5.90 -7.92
C LEU A 3 7.79 5.00 -6.69
N LEU A 4 6.92 5.39 -5.77
CA LEU A 4 6.59 4.65 -4.55
C LEU A 4 5.18 4.09 -4.64
N VAL A 5 5.03 2.80 -4.39
CA VAL A 5 3.72 2.17 -4.12
C VAL A 5 3.62 1.91 -2.63
N ALA A 6 2.62 2.48 -1.98
CA ALA A 6 2.27 2.08 -0.61
C ALA A 6 1.19 1.00 -0.66
N PHE A 7 1.41 -0.11 0.03
CA PHE A 7 0.50 -1.25 0.01
C PHE A 7 0.19 -1.77 1.42
N LYS A 8 -0.94 -2.41 1.56
CA LYS A 8 -1.40 -3.04 2.79
C LYS A 8 -1.55 -4.55 2.60
N VAL A 9 -1.12 -5.28 3.61
CA VAL A 9 -1.46 -6.69 3.80
C VAL A 9 -2.62 -6.74 4.79
N CYS A 10 -3.65 -7.52 4.50
CA CYS A 10 -4.86 -7.58 5.32
C CYS A 10 -5.39 -9.01 5.38
N PRO A 11 -6.19 -9.36 6.41
CA PRO A 11 -6.88 -10.65 6.45
C PRO A 11 -7.79 -10.83 5.24
N ASP A 12 -7.88 -12.04 4.75
CA ASP A 12 -8.80 -12.43 3.68
C ASP A 12 -10.22 -12.57 4.23
N LEU A 13 -10.99 -11.48 4.14
CA LEU A 13 -12.35 -11.44 4.67
C LEU A 13 -13.35 -12.24 3.85
N ASP A 14 -13.02 -12.64 2.62
CA ASP A 14 -13.89 -13.47 1.79
C ASP A 14 -14.01 -14.91 2.33
N LEU A 15 -13.11 -15.29 3.24
CA LEU A 15 -13.15 -16.57 3.92
C LEU A 15 -13.98 -16.58 5.22
N LEU A 16 -14.48 -15.41 5.67
CA LEU A 16 -15.38 -15.34 6.82
C LEU A 16 -16.73 -16.01 6.51
N GLN A 17 -17.15 -16.88 7.42
CA GLN A 17 -18.46 -17.51 7.38
C GLN A 17 -19.41 -16.80 8.36
N GLU A 18 -20.71 -17.04 8.23
CA GLU A 18 -21.72 -16.37 9.05
C GLU A 18 -21.50 -16.60 10.56
N ASP A 19 -21.06 -17.81 10.93
CA ASP A 19 -20.77 -18.18 12.32
C ASP A 19 -19.49 -17.52 12.89
N ASP A 20 -18.62 -16.98 12.04
CA ASP A 20 -17.36 -16.33 12.45
C ASP A 20 -17.58 -14.87 12.90
N PHE A 21 -18.74 -14.30 12.63
CA PHE A 21 -19.09 -12.93 13.00
C PHE A 21 -19.37 -12.78 14.50
N VAL A 22 -18.42 -13.20 15.32
CA VAL A 22 -18.46 -12.97 16.78
C VAL A 22 -17.86 -11.60 17.07
N VAL A 23 -18.73 -10.66 17.49
CA VAL A 23 -18.28 -9.31 17.86
C VAL A 23 -17.59 -9.36 19.22
N ARG A 24 -16.34 -8.91 19.28
CA ARG A 24 -15.58 -8.77 20.51
C ARG A 24 -16.03 -7.54 21.33
N GLU A 25 -15.62 -7.48 22.59
CA GLU A 25 -15.92 -6.34 23.47
C GLU A 25 -15.46 -5.00 22.88
N GLU A 26 -14.37 -4.99 22.11
CA GLU A 26 -13.84 -3.80 21.42
C GLU A 26 -14.59 -3.46 20.11
N MET A 27 -15.77 -4.01 19.88
CA MET A 27 -16.59 -3.81 18.68
C MET A 27 -15.89 -4.26 17.37
N GLY A 28 -14.96 -5.20 17.48
CA GLY A 28 -14.24 -5.79 16.34
C GLY A 28 -14.63 -7.24 16.11
N VAL A 29 -14.50 -7.71 14.87
CA VAL A 29 -14.59 -9.13 14.52
C VAL A 29 -13.20 -9.75 14.63
N ASP A 30 -13.12 -10.99 15.16
CA ASP A 30 -11.85 -11.72 15.19
C ASP A 30 -11.46 -12.17 13.78
N THR A 31 -10.30 -11.73 13.33
CA THR A 31 -9.76 -12.08 12.01
C THR A 31 -8.40 -12.78 12.11
N HIS A 32 -7.91 -13.10 13.32
CA HIS A 32 -6.58 -13.66 13.52
C HIS A 32 -6.37 -15.05 12.93
N PHE A 33 -7.45 -15.80 12.71
CA PHE A 33 -7.40 -17.13 12.10
C PHE A 33 -7.39 -17.09 10.56
N LEU A 34 -7.62 -15.93 9.96
CA LEU A 34 -7.66 -15.78 8.51
C LEU A 34 -6.23 -15.66 7.94
N PRO A 35 -5.98 -16.22 6.76
CA PRO A 35 -4.75 -15.95 6.04
C PRO A 35 -4.67 -14.47 5.64
N ASN A 36 -3.45 -13.96 5.55
CA ASN A 36 -3.21 -12.61 5.09
C ASN A 36 -3.00 -12.59 3.57
N ILE A 37 -3.59 -11.59 2.91
CA ILE A 37 -3.47 -11.33 1.47
C ILE A 37 -3.05 -9.89 1.20
N LEU A 38 -2.56 -9.62 0.00
CA LEU A 38 -2.44 -8.25 -0.49
C LEU A 38 -3.82 -7.62 -0.66
N ASN A 39 -3.96 -6.38 -0.25
CA ASN A 39 -5.15 -5.62 -0.59
C ASN A 39 -5.30 -5.51 -2.12
N CYS A 40 -6.43 -5.90 -2.69
CA CYS A 40 -6.65 -5.98 -4.14
C CYS A 40 -6.45 -4.64 -4.88
N TYR A 41 -6.77 -3.51 -4.25
CA TYR A 41 -6.52 -2.20 -4.83
C TYR A 41 -5.03 -1.83 -4.84
N ASP A 42 -4.28 -2.26 -3.84
CA ASP A 42 -2.84 -2.06 -3.78
C ASP A 42 -2.11 -3.01 -4.74
N GLU A 43 -2.61 -4.25 -4.90
CA GLU A 43 -2.10 -5.19 -5.89
C GLU A 43 -2.19 -4.60 -7.31
N SER A 44 -3.32 -3.97 -7.64
CA SER A 44 -3.49 -3.24 -8.90
C SER A 44 -2.48 -2.09 -9.05
N SER A 45 -2.21 -1.36 -7.96
CA SER A 45 -1.23 -0.27 -7.97
C SER A 45 0.21 -0.78 -8.15
N LEU A 46 0.52 -1.93 -7.56
CA LEU A 46 1.82 -2.60 -7.73
C LEU A 46 2.03 -3.05 -9.18
N GLU A 47 1.03 -3.65 -9.79
CA GLU A 47 1.08 -4.05 -11.20
C GLU A 47 1.21 -2.83 -12.14
N LEU A 48 0.45 -1.76 -11.89
CA LEU A 48 0.56 -0.53 -12.67
C LEU A 48 1.97 0.07 -12.62
N ALA A 49 2.63 0.02 -11.47
CA ALA A 49 4.00 0.51 -11.33
C ALA A 49 5.01 -0.29 -12.16
N LEU A 50 4.86 -1.62 -12.20
CA LEU A 50 5.70 -2.49 -13.01
C LEU A 50 5.50 -2.21 -14.51
N ARG A 51 4.26 -2.12 -14.96
CA ARG A 51 3.93 -1.77 -16.36
C ARG A 51 4.46 -0.39 -16.73
N PHE A 52 4.31 0.59 -15.86
CA PHE A 52 4.83 1.92 -16.07
C PHE A 52 6.35 1.92 -16.25
N ARG A 53 7.08 1.21 -15.37
CA ARG A 53 8.53 1.07 -15.49
C ARG A 53 8.93 0.43 -16.81
N ASP A 54 8.26 -0.64 -17.22
CA ASP A 54 8.60 -1.37 -18.44
C ASP A 54 8.37 -0.49 -19.69
N GLN A 55 7.26 0.24 -19.75
CA GLN A 55 6.99 1.22 -20.81
C GLN A 55 7.99 2.39 -20.80
N ALA A 56 8.38 2.89 -19.62
CA ALA A 56 9.38 3.94 -19.50
C ALA A 56 10.75 3.45 -20.00
N ARG A 57 11.12 2.21 -19.71
CA ARG A 57 12.36 1.58 -20.17
C ARG A 57 12.39 1.44 -21.70
N GLU A 58 11.27 1.03 -22.32
CA GLU A 58 11.13 1.00 -23.78
C GLU A 58 11.31 2.39 -24.41
N ALA A 59 10.89 3.44 -23.70
CA ALA A 59 11.09 4.83 -24.10
C ALA A 59 12.48 5.42 -23.72
N GLY A 60 13.42 4.58 -23.26
CA GLY A 60 14.76 4.99 -22.86
C GLY A 60 14.82 5.81 -21.57
N LYS A 61 13.81 5.69 -20.70
CA LYS A 61 13.72 6.39 -19.41
C LYS A 61 13.92 5.42 -18.26
N GLU A 62 14.72 5.79 -17.27
CA GLU A 62 14.92 5.00 -16.06
C GLU A 62 13.85 5.34 -15.01
N THR A 63 13.31 4.30 -14.37
CA THR A 63 12.36 4.41 -13.27
C THR A 63 12.77 3.48 -12.15
N GLU A 64 12.99 4.03 -10.96
CA GLU A 64 13.30 3.33 -9.72
C GLU A 64 11.98 3.06 -8.98
N LEU A 65 11.70 1.80 -8.68
CA LEU A 65 10.48 1.38 -7.99
C LEU A 65 10.73 1.09 -6.51
N SER A 66 10.03 1.79 -5.66
CA SER A 66 9.94 1.48 -4.23
C SER A 66 8.56 0.91 -3.90
N ALA A 67 8.50 -0.07 -3.01
CA ALA A 67 7.25 -0.56 -2.42
C ALA A 67 7.34 -0.45 -0.91
N MET A 68 6.31 0.07 -0.26
CA MET A 68 6.31 0.32 1.18
C MET A 68 5.06 -0.26 1.83
N THR A 69 5.25 -0.98 2.93
CA THR A 69 4.15 -1.39 3.81
C THR A 69 4.46 -1.04 5.26
N LEU A 70 3.42 -0.82 6.05
CA LEU A 70 3.48 -0.69 7.49
C LEU A 70 2.84 -1.95 8.09
N GLY A 71 3.54 -2.62 9.00
CA GLY A 71 3.00 -3.82 9.63
C GLY A 71 4.05 -4.68 10.30
N GLU A 72 3.63 -5.87 10.68
CA GLU A 72 4.41 -6.84 11.42
C GLU A 72 5.16 -7.83 10.50
N ASP A 73 5.76 -8.85 11.09
CA ASP A 73 6.69 -9.75 10.39
C ASP A 73 6.07 -10.55 9.25
N HIS A 74 4.78 -10.85 9.31
CA HIS A 74 4.08 -11.58 8.24
C HIS A 74 4.11 -10.84 6.89
N THR A 75 4.29 -9.51 6.87
CA THR A 75 4.42 -8.74 5.63
C THR A 75 5.73 -8.99 4.88
N GLN A 76 6.73 -9.60 5.54
CA GLN A 76 8.06 -9.86 4.96
C GLN A 76 8.02 -10.73 3.70
N LEU A 77 7.10 -11.67 3.63
CA LEU A 77 6.95 -12.55 2.46
C LEU A 77 6.61 -11.72 1.20
N TYR A 78 5.71 -10.77 1.33
CA TYR A 78 5.29 -9.91 0.22
C TYR A 78 6.43 -9.01 -0.29
N LEU A 79 7.26 -8.50 0.62
CA LEU A 79 8.44 -7.72 0.24
C LEU A 79 9.44 -8.55 -0.58
N LYS A 80 9.68 -9.81 -0.21
CA LYS A 80 10.54 -10.73 -0.97
C LYS A 80 9.97 -11.01 -2.36
N THR A 81 8.65 -11.20 -2.45
CA THR A 81 7.95 -11.38 -3.73
C THR A 81 8.11 -10.16 -4.62
N LEU A 82 7.91 -8.95 -4.07
CA LEU A 82 8.07 -7.69 -4.81
C LEU A 82 9.52 -7.49 -5.28
N GLN A 83 10.50 -7.84 -4.45
CA GLN A 83 11.90 -7.82 -4.87
C GLN A 83 12.16 -8.77 -6.04
N ALA A 84 11.60 -9.97 -6.02
CA ALA A 84 11.72 -10.94 -7.11
C ALA A 84 11.02 -10.47 -8.40
N LEU A 85 9.94 -9.68 -8.28
CA LEU A 85 9.25 -9.04 -9.40
C LEU A 85 9.98 -7.80 -9.96
N GLY A 86 11.07 -7.38 -9.29
CA GLY A 86 11.92 -6.30 -9.77
C GLY A 86 11.68 -4.94 -9.13
N TYR A 87 11.07 -4.88 -7.96
CA TYR A 87 11.11 -3.67 -7.15
C TYR A 87 12.51 -3.45 -6.58
N ASP A 88 13.04 -2.23 -6.72
CA ASP A 88 14.39 -1.90 -6.30
C ASP A 88 14.48 -1.76 -4.77
N HIS A 89 13.46 -1.18 -4.16
CA HIS A 89 13.44 -0.88 -2.73
C HIS A 89 12.12 -1.32 -2.07
N PRO A 90 11.95 -2.61 -1.78
CA PRO A 90 10.85 -3.07 -0.93
C PRO A 90 11.16 -2.77 0.55
N VAL A 91 10.30 -2.01 1.22
CA VAL A 91 10.52 -1.49 2.57
C VAL A 91 9.36 -1.81 3.49
N ARG A 92 9.68 -2.25 4.69
CA ARG A 92 8.72 -2.37 5.78
C ARG A 92 9.02 -1.34 6.87
N VAL A 93 8.00 -0.63 7.28
CA VAL A 93 8.01 0.11 8.54
C VAL A 93 7.37 -0.77 9.60
N CYS A 94 8.17 -1.19 10.58
CA CYS A 94 7.68 -2.04 11.67
C CYS A 94 6.70 -1.25 12.54
N ALA A 95 5.48 -1.71 12.62
CA ALA A 95 4.43 -1.12 13.43
C ALA A 95 3.44 -2.20 13.86
N GLN A 96 2.86 -2.05 15.06
CA GLN A 96 1.76 -2.89 15.52
C GLN A 96 0.49 -2.51 14.75
N GLU A 97 -0.24 -3.51 14.28
CA GLU A 97 -1.42 -3.28 13.43
C GLU A 97 -2.56 -2.57 14.17
N GLU A 98 -2.70 -2.85 15.46
CA GLU A 98 -3.67 -2.17 16.32
C GLU A 98 -3.45 -0.66 16.37
N LEU A 99 -2.19 -0.21 16.31
CA LEU A 99 -1.86 1.22 16.28
C LEU A 99 -2.20 1.89 14.96
N LEU A 100 -2.31 1.12 13.89
CA LEU A 100 -2.54 1.62 12.53
C LEU A 100 -4.03 1.58 12.12
N ARG A 101 -4.80 0.68 12.73
CA ARG A 101 -6.17 0.31 12.28
C ARG A 101 -7.06 1.51 11.99
N ASP A 102 -7.19 2.42 12.94
CA ASP A 102 -8.09 3.58 12.84
C ASP A 102 -7.33 4.92 12.81
N ARG A 103 -6.09 4.89 12.32
CA ARG A 103 -5.21 6.07 12.27
C ARG A 103 -4.62 6.33 10.89
N PRO A 104 -5.47 6.66 9.90
CA PRO A 104 -5.00 6.95 8.55
C PRO A 104 -4.02 8.11 8.50
N GLU A 105 -4.11 9.06 9.44
CA GLU A 105 -3.17 10.18 9.56
C GLU A 105 -1.75 9.72 9.94
N LEU A 106 -1.61 8.69 10.77
CA LEU A 106 -0.31 8.13 11.12
C LEU A 106 0.32 7.43 9.91
N VAL A 107 -0.48 6.62 9.21
CA VAL A 107 -0.06 5.95 7.98
C VAL A 107 0.37 6.98 6.93
N ALA A 108 -0.45 8.00 6.68
CA ALA A 108 -0.15 9.05 5.70
C ALA A 108 1.13 9.84 6.06
N ARG A 109 1.35 10.18 7.34
CA ARG A 109 2.57 10.85 7.81
C ARG A 109 3.80 9.99 7.59
N THR A 110 3.71 8.69 7.84
CA THR A 110 4.83 7.76 7.64
C THR A 110 5.18 7.63 6.17
N ILE A 111 4.17 7.47 5.30
CA ILE A 111 4.36 7.45 3.84
C ILE A 111 5.01 8.77 3.37
N ALA A 112 4.48 9.90 3.80
CA ALA A 112 5.01 11.22 3.41
C ALA A 112 6.44 11.44 3.91
N ALA A 113 6.78 10.99 5.12
CA ALA A 113 8.13 11.09 5.65
C ALA A 113 9.12 10.28 4.82
N TYR A 114 8.79 9.02 4.51
CA TYR A 114 9.59 8.16 3.65
C TYR A 114 9.76 8.75 2.25
N ALA A 115 8.66 9.20 1.64
CA ALA A 115 8.68 9.79 0.31
C ALA A 115 9.60 11.02 0.22
N ARG A 116 9.56 11.91 1.22
CA ARG A 116 10.48 13.06 1.30
C ARG A 116 11.93 12.63 1.46
N GLN A 117 12.20 11.71 2.39
CA GLN A 117 13.55 11.28 2.71
C GLN A 117 14.23 10.62 1.51
N THR A 118 13.47 9.87 0.70
CA THR A 118 13.99 9.12 -0.45
C THR A 118 13.82 9.86 -1.79
N GLY A 119 13.14 11.02 -1.78
CA GLY A 119 12.93 11.84 -2.97
C GLY A 119 11.97 11.22 -3.98
N GLN A 120 10.91 10.56 -3.50
CA GLN A 120 9.89 9.97 -4.37
C GLN A 120 9.14 11.07 -5.12
N GLN A 121 8.88 10.86 -6.40
CA GLN A 121 8.25 11.85 -7.28
C GLN A 121 6.80 11.51 -7.59
N VAL A 122 6.46 10.23 -7.59
CA VAL A 122 5.12 9.71 -7.81
C VAL A 122 4.79 8.71 -6.71
N LEU A 123 3.57 8.82 -6.17
CA LEU A 123 3.02 7.86 -5.22
C LEU A 123 1.79 7.20 -5.82
N LEU A 124 1.73 5.87 -5.76
CA LEU A 124 0.55 5.09 -6.06
C LEU A 124 0.03 4.46 -4.76
N LEU A 125 -1.26 4.60 -4.52
CA LEU A 125 -1.95 4.01 -3.39
C LEU A 125 -3.26 3.40 -3.87
N GLY A 126 -3.64 2.27 -3.31
CA GLY A 126 -4.97 1.72 -3.50
C GLY A 126 -6.06 2.67 -2.97
N ARG A 127 -7.25 2.53 -3.50
CA ARG A 127 -8.38 3.38 -3.15
C ARG A 127 -8.79 3.21 -1.68
N GLU A 128 -8.84 1.98 -1.22
CA GLU A 128 -9.36 1.60 0.09
C GLU A 128 -8.83 0.22 0.51
N ALA A 129 -9.12 -0.20 1.73
CA ALA A 129 -8.79 -1.54 2.23
C ALA A 129 -10.00 -2.14 2.95
N PRO A 130 -10.13 -3.49 3.01
CA PRO A 130 -11.28 -4.17 3.63
C PRO A 130 -11.48 -3.82 5.10
N LEU A 131 -10.38 -3.62 5.84
CA LEU A 131 -10.40 -3.19 7.23
C LEU A 131 -9.91 -1.75 7.35
N GLY A 132 -10.60 -0.96 8.14
CA GLY A 132 -10.30 0.46 8.36
C GLY A 132 -10.65 1.37 7.18
N ASN A 133 -11.29 0.89 6.16
CA ASN A 133 -11.76 1.50 4.90
C ASN A 133 -12.05 3.01 4.93
N HIS A 134 -11.06 3.82 5.29
CA HIS A 134 -11.24 5.27 5.42
C HIS A 134 -11.15 6.01 4.07
N GLY A 135 -10.44 5.45 3.07
CA GLY A 135 -10.27 6.04 1.75
C GLY A 135 -9.60 7.42 1.72
N VAL A 136 -8.93 7.81 2.81
CA VAL A 136 -8.39 9.17 2.99
C VAL A 136 -6.86 9.25 3.05
N THR A 137 -6.17 8.12 3.10
CA THR A 137 -4.70 8.08 3.25
C THR A 137 -3.99 8.78 2.10
N ALA A 138 -4.44 8.59 0.86
CA ALA A 138 -3.84 9.21 -0.31
C ALA A 138 -3.99 10.74 -0.28
N GLN A 139 -5.18 11.24 0.09
CA GLN A 139 -5.45 12.67 0.23
C GLN A 139 -4.56 13.31 1.30
N MET A 140 -4.45 12.66 2.46
CA MET A 140 -3.60 13.13 3.55
C MET A 140 -2.12 13.13 3.16
N ALA A 141 -1.64 12.06 2.51
CA ALA A 141 -0.25 11.98 2.06
C ALA A 141 0.07 13.05 1.01
N ALA A 142 -0.81 13.26 0.03
CA ALA A 142 -0.68 14.31 -0.98
C ALA A 142 -0.63 15.71 -0.34
N ALA A 143 -1.54 16.01 0.58
CA ALA A 143 -1.55 17.28 1.31
C ALA A 143 -0.27 17.51 2.13
N LEU A 144 0.21 16.48 2.82
CA LEU A 144 1.46 16.56 3.59
C LEU A 144 2.68 16.78 2.70
N LEU A 145 2.70 16.23 1.49
CA LEU A 145 3.81 16.37 0.54
C LEU A 145 3.73 17.63 -0.30
N GLY A 146 2.55 18.24 -0.40
CA GLY A 146 2.28 19.31 -1.37
C GLY A 146 2.19 18.78 -2.81
N TYR A 147 1.83 17.51 -2.98
CA TYR A 147 1.69 16.87 -4.28
C TYR A 147 0.27 17.05 -4.82
N PRO A 148 0.12 17.18 -6.15
CA PRO A 148 -1.20 17.11 -6.76
C PRO A 148 -1.78 15.70 -6.55
N LEU A 149 -3.08 15.62 -6.26
CA LEU A 149 -3.81 14.37 -6.12
C LEU A 149 -4.65 14.11 -7.35
N ILE A 150 -4.52 12.92 -7.92
CA ILE A 150 -5.39 12.41 -8.97
C ILE A 150 -6.03 11.13 -8.45
N SER A 151 -7.35 11.09 -8.41
CA SER A 151 -8.12 9.93 -7.93
C SER A 151 -8.81 9.19 -9.08
N SER A 152 -9.28 7.97 -8.79
CA SER A 152 -9.98 7.11 -9.77
C SER A 152 -9.14 6.81 -11.02
N VAL A 153 -7.84 6.64 -10.82
CA VAL A 153 -6.90 6.31 -11.90
C VAL A 153 -7.05 4.82 -12.25
N THR A 154 -7.19 4.52 -13.52
CA THR A 154 -7.29 3.14 -14.05
C THR A 154 -6.08 2.74 -14.88
N ASP A 155 -5.29 3.71 -15.34
CA ASP A 155 -4.07 3.48 -16.12
C ASP A 155 -3.10 4.65 -15.95
N VAL A 156 -1.79 4.38 -16.06
CA VAL A 156 -0.72 5.37 -15.97
C VAL A 156 0.29 5.09 -17.07
N LYS A 157 0.64 6.13 -17.85
CA LYS A 157 1.62 6.02 -18.94
C LYS A 157 2.75 7.02 -18.76
N PRO A 158 3.99 6.63 -19.11
CA PRO A 158 5.09 7.59 -19.16
C PRO A 158 4.82 8.61 -20.29
N GLY A 159 4.94 9.89 -19.96
CA GLY A 159 4.83 10.99 -20.91
C GLY A 159 6.10 11.22 -21.73
#